data_448b2f035180e3cd368561fec5051ca7
#
_entry.id   448b2f035180e3cd368561fec5051ca7
#
_cell.length_a   1.000
_cell.length_b   1.000
_cell.length_c   1.000
_cell.angle_alpha   90.00
_cell.angle_beta   90.00
_cell.angle_gamma   90.00
#
_symmetry.space_group_name_H-M   'P 1'
#
loop_
_entity.id
_entity.type
_entity.pdbx_description
1 polymer ?
#
loop_
_entity_poly.entity_id
_entity_poly.type
_entity_poly.pdbx_seq_one_letter_code
_entity_poly.pdbx_strand_id
1 'polypeptide(L)'
;MQIFQTIWTAMTTPNDIALSIVGFLSCFIEASVSMLLFTTVFNMLSSRKTKIIYILSVSIIGYLFRMFIPDPFGSFVNILFILCAIKFIFKSTWLKSLLSEFIMIAVSTVLELFMFKFYQTALNIPYDNVMTIPIYRFIFTLSIYFCIYLLYRLLKYFKFNIKLENMTRKNKILFIINTLLGILAIAAQIYLMAFYSDKMPIYITITSILSLLAYFVISFYSLLSTDKLDTTTRDLEEAQLYNKTLTILHDSIRGFKHDF
;
A
#
# COMPACT_ATOMS: atom_id res chain seq x y z
N MET A 1 13.13 18.33 -37.17
CA MET A 1 13.83 19.10 -36.14
C MET A 1 12.88 19.99 -35.29
N GLN A 2 12.00 20.77 -35.93
CA GLN A 2 11.04 21.66 -35.22
C GLN A 2 10.12 20.93 -34.20
N ILE A 3 9.53 19.79 -34.58
CA ILE A 3 8.63 19.03 -33.69
C ILE A 3 9.36 18.57 -32.39
N PHE A 4 10.60 18.11 -32.54
CA PHE A 4 11.40 17.71 -31.38
C PHE A 4 11.71 18.88 -30.44
N GLN A 5 12.06 20.03 -31.01
CA GLN A 5 12.28 21.26 -30.22
C GLN A 5 11.01 21.70 -29.51
N THR A 6 9.86 21.65 -30.16
CA THR A 6 8.56 22.01 -29.56
C THR A 6 8.22 21.09 -28.40
N ILE A 7 8.38 19.77 -28.57
CA ILE A 7 8.15 18.79 -27.49
C ILE A 7 9.14 19.01 -26.33
N TRP A 8 10.42 19.23 -26.66
CA TRP A 8 11.44 19.47 -25.64
C TRP A 8 11.14 20.72 -24.83
N THR A 9 10.79 21.83 -25.47
CA THR A 9 10.40 23.06 -24.81
C THR A 9 9.17 22.87 -23.93
N ALA A 10 8.13 22.18 -24.46
CA ALA A 10 6.91 21.89 -23.68
C ALA A 10 7.18 21.02 -22.45
N MET A 11 8.16 20.14 -22.49
CA MET A 11 8.54 19.27 -21.36
C MET A 11 9.45 19.98 -20.35
N THR A 12 10.25 20.96 -20.76
CA THR A 12 11.26 21.62 -19.90
C THR A 12 10.80 22.96 -19.36
N THR A 13 9.66 23.48 -19.80
CA THR A 13 9.05 24.71 -19.27
C THR A 13 7.68 24.41 -18.67
N PRO A 14 7.17 25.25 -17.75
CA PRO A 14 5.83 25.11 -17.21
C PRO A 14 4.80 25.07 -18.36
N ASN A 15 4.06 23.96 -18.46
CA ASN A 15 3.09 23.73 -19.53
C ASN A 15 1.96 22.82 -19.03
N ASP A 16 0.75 23.34 -18.93
CA ASP A 16 -0.41 22.62 -18.36
C ASP A 16 -0.83 21.41 -19.20
N ILE A 17 -0.72 21.50 -20.54
CA ILE A 17 -1.06 20.38 -21.42
C ILE A 17 -0.06 19.25 -21.24
N ALA A 18 1.22 19.56 -21.22
CA ALA A 18 2.27 18.55 -20.98
C ALA A 18 2.17 17.95 -19.58
N LEU A 19 1.86 18.76 -18.55
CA LEU A 19 1.58 18.30 -17.19
C LEU A 19 0.37 17.35 -17.14
N SER A 20 -0.69 17.64 -17.86
CA SER A 20 -1.87 16.79 -17.94
C SER A 20 -1.55 15.43 -18.58
N ILE A 21 -0.77 15.42 -19.66
CA ILE A 21 -0.31 14.17 -20.30
C ILE A 21 0.58 13.37 -19.35
N VAL A 22 1.54 14.01 -18.71
CA VAL A 22 2.41 13.38 -17.70
C VAL A 22 1.58 12.84 -16.53
N GLY A 23 0.57 13.59 -16.06
CA GLY A 23 -0.36 13.16 -15.02
C GLY A 23 -1.13 11.89 -15.40
N PHE A 24 -1.64 11.82 -16.63
CA PHE A 24 -2.31 10.62 -17.13
C PHE A 24 -1.37 9.41 -17.22
N LEU A 25 -0.17 9.58 -17.76
CA LEU A 25 0.84 8.52 -17.82
C LEU A 25 1.26 8.05 -16.41
N SER A 26 1.36 8.99 -15.48
CA SER A 26 1.66 8.70 -14.07
C SER A 26 0.58 7.81 -13.43
N CYS A 27 -0.70 8.10 -13.65
CA CYS A 27 -1.80 7.25 -13.17
C CYS A 27 -1.73 5.83 -13.73
N PHE A 28 -1.28 5.68 -14.98
CA PHE A 28 -1.13 4.38 -15.62
C PHE A 28 0.01 3.56 -15.01
N ILE A 29 1.14 4.19 -14.76
CA ILE A 29 2.30 3.58 -14.09
C ILE A 29 1.93 3.20 -12.66
N GLU A 30 1.30 4.13 -11.92
CA GLU A 30 0.80 3.94 -10.57
C GLU A 30 -0.12 2.71 -10.46
N ALA A 31 -1.18 2.66 -11.25
CA ALA A 31 -2.13 1.56 -11.25
C ALA A 31 -1.46 0.21 -11.59
N SER A 32 -0.51 0.22 -12.54
CA SER A 32 0.20 -0.99 -12.96
C SER A 32 1.10 -1.55 -11.86
N VAL A 33 1.94 -0.69 -11.27
CA VAL A 33 2.90 -1.10 -10.26
C VAL A 33 2.21 -1.44 -8.94
N SER A 34 1.20 -0.66 -8.55
CA SER A 34 0.35 -0.93 -7.38
C SER A 34 -0.30 -2.29 -7.46
N MET A 35 -0.89 -2.61 -8.62
CA MET A 35 -1.50 -3.91 -8.86
C MET A 35 -0.50 -5.06 -8.69
N LEU A 36 0.72 -4.92 -9.21
CA LEU A 36 1.76 -5.95 -9.06
C LEU A 36 2.11 -6.17 -7.59
N LEU A 37 2.24 -5.10 -6.81
CA LEU A 37 2.61 -5.16 -5.41
C LEU A 37 1.51 -5.84 -4.59
N PHE A 38 0.27 -5.33 -4.59
CA PHE A 38 -0.78 -5.88 -3.73
C PHE A 38 -1.22 -7.29 -4.14
N THR A 39 -1.22 -7.63 -5.44
CA THR A 39 -1.53 -9.00 -5.86
C THR A 39 -0.49 -9.99 -5.38
N THR A 40 0.78 -9.58 -5.25
CA THR A 40 1.84 -10.43 -4.71
C THR A 40 1.73 -10.55 -3.19
N VAL A 41 1.57 -9.44 -2.48
CA VAL A 41 1.48 -9.41 -1.01
C VAL A 41 0.30 -10.25 -0.49
N PHE A 42 -0.86 -10.17 -1.13
CA PHE A 42 -2.07 -10.89 -0.70
C PHE A 42 -2.37 -12.15 -1.50
N ASN A 43 -1.44 -12.58 -2.36
CA ASN A 43 -1.58 -13.75 -3.24
C ASN A 43 -2.93 -13.78 -3.99
N MET A 44 -3.30 -12.63 -4.58
CA MET A 44 -4.56 -12.52 -5.31
C MET A 44 -4.42 -13.15 -6.71
N LEU A 45 -5.00 -14.34 -6.88
CA LEU A 45 -5.05 -14.99 -8.18
C LEU A 45 -5.96 -14.20 -9.12
N SER A 46 -5.42 -13.76 -10.24
CA SER A 46 -6.19 -12.96 -11.20
C SER A 46 -5.80 -13.28 -12.65
N SER A 47 -6.80 -13.27 -13.52
CA SER A 47 -6.61 -13.45 -14.96
C SER A 47 -5.92 -12.23 -15.58
N ARG A 48 -5.33 -12.40 -16.77
CA ARG A 48 -4.77 -11.25 -17.53
C ARG A 48 -5.84 -10.19 -17.81
N LYS A 49 -7.08 -10.62 -18.12
CA LYS A 49 -8.21 -9.71 -18.36
C LYS A 49 -8.53 -8.85 -17.12
N THR A 50 -8.60 -9.47 -15.95
CA THR A 50 -8.85 -8.77 -14.66
C THR A 50 -7.80 -7.69 -14.41
N LYS A 51 -6.52 -7.99 -14.66
CA LYS A 51 -5.42 -7.04 -14.49
C LYS A 51 -5.55 -5.84 -15.43
N ILE A 52 -5.84 -6.08 -16.70
CA ILE A 52 -6.02 -5.02 -17.70
C ILE A 52 -7.22 -4.13 -17.34
N ILE A 53 -8.35 -4.73 -16.97
CA ILE A 53 -9.55 -3.99 -16.56
C ILE A 53 -9.24 -3.08 -15.36
N TYR A 54 -8.52 -3.60 -14.36
CA TYR A 54 -8.12 -2.81 -13.20
C TYR A 54 -7.25 -1.62 -13.60
N ILE A 55 -6.17 -1.87 -14.35
CA ILE A 55 -5.24 -0.81 -14.78
C ILE A 55 -5.99 0.28 -15.55
N LEU A 56 -6.79 -0.10 -16.54
CA LEU A 56 -7.53 0.86 -17.36
C LEU A 56 -8.55 1.64 -16.53
N SER A 57 -9.36 0.96 -15.71
CA SER A 57 -10.39 1.65 -14.91
C SER A 57 -9.76 2.61 -13.90
N VAL A 58 -8.73 2.17 -13.17
CA VAL A 58 -8.09 3.01 -12.14
C VAL A 58 -7.33 4.17 -12.77
N SER A 59 -6.63 3.96 -13.88
CA SER A 59 -5.91 5.04 -14.55
C SER A 59 -6.83 6.10 -15.13
N ILE A 60 -7.89 5.69 -15.83
CA ILE A 60 -8.79 6.64 -16.50
C ILE A 60 -9.64 7.38 -15.44
N ILE A 61 -10.30 6.64 -14.54
CA ILE A 61 -11.19 7.24 -13.56
C ILE A 61 -10.41 8.04 -12.52
N GLY A 62 -9.26 7.52 -12.06
CA GLY A 62 -8.38 8.25 -11.15
C GLY A 62 -7.86 9.56 -11.73
N TYR A 63 -7.51 9.57 -13.03
CA TYR A 63 -7.12 10.79 -13.72
C TYR A 63 -8.28 11.78 -13.82
N LEU A 64 -9.49 11.32 -14.16
CA LEU A 64 -10.69 12.16 -14.21
C LEU A 64 -11.01 12.78 -12.84
N PHE A 65 -10.89 12.02 -11.75
CA PHE A 65 -11.09 12.57 -10.41
C PHE A 65 -10.08 13.68 -10.09
N ARG A 66 -8.82 13.49 -10.41
CA ARG A 66 -7.78 14.53 -10.22
C ARG A 66 -8.04 15.77 -11.08
N MET A 67 -8.68 15.63 -12.24
CA MET A 67 -8.96 16.74 -13.15
C MET A 67 -10.22 17.54 -12.74
N PHE A 68 -11.27 16.86 -12.29
CA PHE A 68 -12.57 17.48 -12.05
C PHE A 68 -12.88 17.79 -10.59
N ILE A 69 -12.21 17.10 -9.65
CA ILE A 69 -12.50 17.26 -8.23
C ILE A 69 -11.27 17.92 -7.57
N PRO A 70 -11.43 19.11 -6.95
CA PRO A 70 -10.31 19.78 -6.30
C PRO A 70 -9.81 18.99 -5.09
N ASP A 71 -8.49 19.07 -4.83
CA ASP A 71 -7.89 18.51 -3.62
C ASP A 71 -8.35 19.29 -2.36
N PRO A 72 -8.55 18.60 -1.21
CA PRO A 72 -8.23 17.19 -0.93
C PRO A 72 -9.35 16.19 -1.29
N PHE A 73 -10.53 16.65 -1.72
CA PHE A 73 -11.68 15.77 -1.99
C PHE A 73 -11.40 14.79 -3.15
N GLY A 74 -10.71 15.23 -4.19
CA GLY A 74 -10.33 14.40 -5.33
C GLY A 74 -9.50 13.20 -4.91
N SER A 75 -8.53 13.41 -4.05
CA SER A 75 -7.68 12.34 -3.50
C SER A 75 -8.49 11.36 -2.64
N PHE A 76 -9.40 11.84 -1.79
CA PHE A 76 -10.25 10.99 -0.97
C PHE A 76 -11.19 10.11 -1.80
N VAL A 77 -11.86 10.70 -2.80
CA VAL A 77 -12.75 9.97 -3.71
C VAL A 77 -11.98 8.93 -4.52
N ASN A 78 -10.76 9.25 -4.95
CA ASN A 78 -9.88 8.32 -5.66
C ASN A 78 -9.51 7.11 -4.80
N ILE A 79 -9.15 7.31 -3.53
CA ILE A 79 -8.86 6.23 -2.58
C ILE A 79 -10.07 5.30 -2.41
N LEU A 80 -11.27 5.86 -2.20
CA LEU A 80 -12.50 5.08 -2.10
C LEU A 80 -12.79 4.29 -3.39
N PHE A 81 -12.57 4.90 -4.55
CA PHE A 81 -12.75 4.24 -5.83
C PHE A 81 -11.78 3.08 -6.02
N ILE A 82 -10.48 3.27 -5.72
CA ILE A 82 -9.45 2.20 -5.82
C ILE A 82 -9.81 1.04 -4.90
N LEU A 83 -10.24 1.33 -3.66
CA LEU A 83 -10.70 0.32 -2.71
C LEU A 83 -11.86 -0.51 -3.27
N CYS A 84 -12.87 0.15 -3.85
CA CYS A 84 -13.98 -0.51 -4.52
C CYS A 84 -13.50 -1.30 -5.76
N ALA A 85 -12.61 -0.74 -6.57
CA ALA A 85 -12.05 -1.41 -7.73
C ALA A 85 -11.32 -2.71 -7.35
N ILE A 86 -10.49 -2.69 -6.30
CA ILE A 86 -9.83 -3.90 -5.79
C ILE A 86 -10.88 -4.91 -5.33
N LYS A 87 -11.89 -4.47 -4.57
CA LYS A 87 -12.96 -5.33 -4.06
C LYS A 87 -13.73 -6.05 -5.17
N PHE A 88 -14.19 -5.31 -6.17
CA PHE A 88 -15.10 -5.84 -7.18
C PHE A 88 -14.36 -6.52 -8.35
N ILE A 89 -13.26 -5.95 -8.83
CA ILE A 89 -12.52 -6.48 -9.97
C ILE A 89 -11.76 -7.76 -9.59
N PHE A 90 -11.11 -7.78 -8.42
CA PHE A 90 -10.38 -8.97 -7.94
C PHE A 90 -11.24 -9.90 -7.09
N LYS A 91 -12.54 -9.59 -6.87
CA LYS A 91 -13.46 -10.36 -6.01
C LYS A 91 -12.87 -10.63 -4.63
N SER A 92 -12.15 -9.67 -4.08
CA SER A 92 -11.47 -9.78 -2.78
C SER A 92 -12.42 -9.50 -1.60
N THR A 93 -11.99 -9.78 -0.38
CA THR A 93 -12.71 -9.34 0.82
C THR A 93 -12.44 -7.85 1.08
N TRP A 94 -13.37 -7.15 1.75
CA TRP A 94 -13.20 -5.75 2.12
C TRP A 94 -11.89 -5.50 2.90
N LEU A 95 -11.53 -6.42 3.78
CA LEU A 95 -10.30 -6.33 4.56
C LEU A 95 -9.06 -6.40 3.66
N LYS A 96 -9.02 -7.35 2.69
CA LYS A 96 -7.91 -7.45 1.73
C LYS A 96 -7.81 -6.19 0.87
N SER A 97 -8.95 -5.64 0.44
CA SER A 97 -8.98 -4.42 -0.38
C SER A 97 -8.46 -3.21 0.38
N LEU A 98 -8.93 -3.00 1.62
CA LEU A 98 -8.50 -1.91 2.49
C LEU A 98 -7.00 -1.99 2.79
N LEU A 99 -6.50 -3.19 3.07
CA LEU A 99 -5.08 -3.42 3.29
C LEU A 99 -4.22 -3.17 2.07
N SER A 100 -4.69 -3.62 0.92
CA SER A 100 -3.99 -3.41 -0.34
C SER A 100 -3.79 -1.93 -0.61
N GLU A 101 -4.85 -1.14 -0.44
CA GLU A 101 -4.80 0.30 -0.61
C GLU A 101 -3.92 0.98 0.44
N PHE A 102 -4.07 0.58 1.71
CA PHE A 102 -3.25 1.10 2.79
C PHE A 102 -1.74 0.88 2.57
N ILE A 103 -1.33 -0.34 2.20
CA ILE A 103 0.09 -0.64 1.93
C ILE A 103 0.59 0.23 0.78
N MET A 104 -0.23 0.42 -0.25
CA MET A 104 0.15 1.26 -1.39
C MET A 104 0.34 2.71 -0.99
N ILE A 105 -0.63 3.29 -0.28
CA ILE A 105 -0.51 4.67 0.23
C ILE A 105 0.72 4.81 1.14
N ALA A 106 0.92 3.87 2.07
CA ALA A 106 2.04 3.91 3.00
C ALA A 106 3.39 3.87 2.28
N VAL A 107 3.58 2.92 1.37
CA VAL A 107 4.83 2.75 0.64
C VAL A 107 5.08 3.92 -0.31
N SER A 108 4.06 4.36 -1.06
CA SER A 108 4.21 5.49 -1.98
C SER A 108 4.53 6.78 -1.24
N THR A 109 3.84 7.08 -0.12
CA THR A 109 4.09 8.29 0.67
C THR A 109 5.52 8.32 1.26
N VAL A 110 5.97 7.20 1.83
CA VAL A 110 7.35 7.12 2.36
C VAL A 110 8.37 7.35 1.27
N LEU A 111 8.21 6.73 0.11
CA LEU A 111 9.11 6.90 -1.02
C LEU A 111 9.03 8.31 -1.61
N GLU A 112 7.85 8.89 -1.69
CA GLU A 112 7.62 10.24 -2.17
C GLU A 112 8.35 11.27 -1.28
N LEU A 113 8.20 11.16 0.05
CA LEU A 113 8.90 12.01 1.01
C LEU A 113 10.43 11.88 0.90
N PHE A 114 10.92 10.64 0.77
CA PHE A 114 12.35 10.37 0.62
C PHE A 114 12.88 10.95 -0.69
N MET A 115 12.24 10.63 -1.82
CA MET A 115 12.65 11.09 -3.14
C MET A 115 12.57 12.61 -3.24
N PHE A 116 11.53 13.22 -2.67
CA PHE A 116 11.40 14.67 -2.63
C PHE A 116 12.59 15.33 -1.96
N LYS A 117 12.98 14.85 -0.78
CA LYS A 117 14.13 15.39 -0.05
C LYS A 117 15.44 15.12 -0.79
N PHE A 118 15.57 13.97 -1.44
CA PHE A 118 16.71 13.64 -2.29
C PHE A 118 16.83 14.62 -3.48
N TYR A 119 15.74 14.93 -4.18
CA TYR A 119 15.74 15.89 -5.29
C TYR A 119 16.12 17.30 -4.81
N GLN A 120 15.60 17.73 -3.68
CA GLN A 120 15.90 19.03 -3.11
C GLN A 120 17.37 19.15 -2.67
N THR A 121 17.92 18.13 -2.01
CA THR A 121 19.27 18.23 -1.39
C THR A 121 20.40 17.78 -2.33
N ALA A 122 20.22 16.71 -3.09
CA ALA A 122 21.27 16.15 -3.94
C ALA A 122 21.27 16.76 -5.35
N LEU A 123 20.10 17.11 -5.88
CA LEU A 123 19.97 17.65 -7.24
C LEU A 123 19.69 19.15 -7.26
N ASN A 124 19.50 19.81 -6.10
CA ASN A 124 19.12 21.22 -5.98
C ASN A 124 17.86 21.58 -6.79
N ILE A 125 16.91 20.65 -6.90
CA ILE A 125 15.64 20.87 -7.60
C ILE A 125 14.57 21.23 -6.57
N PRO A 126 14.06 22.48 -6.55
CA PRO A 126 13.03 22.92 -5.61
C PRO A 126 11.70 22.22 -5.91
N TYR A 127 10.84 22.13 -4.88
CA TYR A 127 9.52 21.50 -4.96
C TYR A 127 8.66 22.05 -6.10
N ASP A 128 8.63 23.37 -6.22
CA ASP A 128 7.83 24.05 -7.25
C ASP A 128 8.20 23.59 -8.66
N ASN A 129 9.50 23.38 -8.93
CA ASN A 129 9.95 22.88 -10.22
C ASN A 129 9.50 21.45 -10.48
N VAL A 130 9.48 20.59 -9.45
CA VAL A 130 8.96 19.22 -9.58
C VAL A 130 7.45 19.23 -9.88
N MET A 131 6.72 20.20 -9.34
CA MET A 131 5.27 20.28 -9.53
C MET A 131 4.86 20.99 -10.83
N THR A 132 5.65 21.95 -11.31
CA THR A 132 5.29 22.81 -12.45
C THR A 132 5.95 22.42 -13.77
N ILE A 133 7.11 21.76 -13.72
CA ILE A 133 7.85 21.38 -14.95
C ILE A 133 7.60 19.90 -15.29
N PRO A 134 6.99 19.59 -16.45
CA PRO A 134 6.55 18.24 -16.79
C PRO A 134 7.64 17.18 -16.72
N ILE A 135 8.87 17.47 -17.18
CA ILE A 135 9.97 16.51 -17.19
C ILE A 135 10.41 16.14 -15.77
N TYR A 136 10.49 17.11 -14.85
CA TYR A 136 10.86 16.82 -13.46
C TYR A 136 9.78 16.00 -12.77
N ARG A 137 8.50 16.34 -12.98
CA ARG A 137 7.37 15.56 -12.46
C ARG A 137 7.37 14.14 -12.98
N PHE A 138 7.62 13.95 -14.28
CA PHE A 138 7.67 12.62 -14.88
C PHE A 138 8.80 11.76 -14.31
N ILE A 139 10.03 12.31 -14.24
CA ILE A 139 11.19 11.58 -13.71
C ILE A 139 11.00 11.29 -12.22
N PHE A 140 10.47 12.24 -11.44
CA PHE A 140 10.15 12.05 -10.03
C PHE A 140 9.17 10.89 -9.82
N THR A 141 8.05 10.90 -10.53
CA THR A 141 7.05 9.83 -10.47
C THR A 141 7.63 8.49 -10.89
N LEU A 142 8.39 8.46 -11.99
CA LEU A 142 9.04 7.24 -12.47
C LEU A 142 10.02 6.67 -11.43
N SER A 143 10.77 7.51 -10.74
CA SER A 143 11.72 7.11 -9.69
C SER A 143 10.99 6.42 -8.52
N ILE A 144 9.87 6.98 -8.07
CA ILE A 144 9.06 6.40 -6.98
C ILE A 144 8.54 5.02 -7.39
N TYR A 145 7.87 4.93 -8.54
CA TYR A 145 7.28 3.65 -8.98
C TYR A 145 8.32 2.63 -9.40
N PHE A 146 9.50 3.05 -9.82
CA PHE A 146 10.64 2.15 -10.02
C PHE A 146 11.07 1.52 -8.69
N CYS A 147 11.17 2.29 -7.61
CA CYS A 147 11.46 1.76 -6.27
C CYS A 147 10.37 0.79 -5.78
N ILE A 148 9.09 1.10 -6.01
CA ILE A 148 7.98 0.19 -5.68
C ILE A 148 8.06 -1.09 -6.51
N TYR A 149 8.43 -1.00 -7.79
CA TYR A 149 8.64 -2.17 -8.63
C TYR A 149 9.80 -3.05 -8.15
N LEU A 150 10.90 -2.44 -7.69
CA LEU A 150 12.00 -3.18 -7.06
C LEU A 150 11.54 -3.89 -5.78
N LEU A 151 10.76 -3.21 -4.93
CA LEU A 151 10.15 -3.81 -3.74
C LEU A 151 9.26 -5.00 -4.11
N TYR A 152 8.40 -4.86 -5.13
CA TYR A 152 7.60 -5.97 -5.67
C TYR A 152 8.48 -7.16 -6.07
N ARG A 153 9.58 -6.92 -6.82
CA ARG A 153 10.51 -7.97 -7.25
C ARG A 153 11.14 -8.70 -6.05
N LEU A 154 11.53 -7.95 -5.04
CA LEU A 154 12.11 -8.46 -3.80
C LEU A 154 11.12 -9.31 -3.01
N LEU A 155 9.90 -8.83 -2.80
CA LEU A 155 8.83 -9.58 -2.12
C LEU A 155 8.47 -10.86 -2.86
N LYS A 156 8.43 -10.81 -4.20
CA LYS A 156 8.21 -11.99 -5.03
C LYS A 156 9.34 -13.00 -4.92
N TYR A 157 10.59 -12.55 -4.87
CA TYR A 157 11.75 -13.42 -4.69
C TYR A 157 11.71 -14.16 -3.35
N PHE A 158 11.35 -13.47 -2.27
CA PHE A 158 11.19 -14.07 -0.93
C PHE A 158 9.86 -14.82 -0.76
N LYS A 159 9.03 -14.91 -1.79
CA LYS A 159 7.70 -15.55 -1.73
C LYS A 159 6.84 -15.01 -0.57
N PHE A 160 7.02 -13.72 -0.26
CA PHE A 160 6.31 -13.07 0.84
C PHE A 160 4.82 -12.96 0.52
N ASN A 161 3.97 -13.48 1.39
CA ASN A 161 2.53 -13.33 1.29
C ASN A 161 1.88 -13.28 2.67
N ILE A 162 0.76 -12.57 2.75
CA ILE A 162 -0.04 -12.40 3.96
C ILE A 162 -1.33 -13.19 3.81
N LYS A 163 -1.53 -14.14 4.71
CA LYS A 163 -2.74 -14.96 4.79
C LYS A 163 -3.70 -14.36 5.83
N LEU A 164 -4.74 -13.66 5.39
CA LEU A 164 -5.72 -13.00 6.26
C LEU A 164 -6.95 -13.89 6.60
N GLU A 165 -7.01 -15.07 6.02
CA GLU A 165 -8.22 -15.90 6.05
C GLU A 165 -8.50 -16.44 7.45
N ASN A 166 -7.46 -16.73 8.21
CA ASN A 166 -7.53 -17.38 9.52
C ASN A 166 -7.63 -16.42 10.71
N MET A 167 -7.65 -15.11 10.47
CA MET A 167 -7.69 -14.13 11.54
C MET A 167 -9.00 -14.14 12.32
N THR A 168 -8.92 -14.11 13.65
CA THR A 168 -10.06 -13.94 14.54
C THR A 168 -10.76 -12.60 14.33
N ARG A 169 -12.05 -12.50 14.70
CA ARG A 169 -12.82 -11.25 14.60
C ARG A 169 -12.14 -10.11 15.39
N LYS A 170 -11.58 -10.40 16.55
CA LYS A 170 -10.86 -9.43 17.40
C LYS A 170 -9.65 -8.86 16.67
N ASN A 171 -8.83 -9.72 16.07
CA ASN A 171 -7.63 -9.31 15.34
C ASN A 171 -7.97 -8.51 14.08
N LYS A 172 -9.06 -8.83 13.38
CA LYS A 172 -9.55 -8.03 12.25
C LYS A 172 -9.92 -6.61 12.67
N ILE A 173 -10.59 -6.44 13.82
CA ILE A 173 -10.95 -5.11 14.35
C ILE A 173 -9.71 -4.33 14.75
N LEU A 174 -8.79 -4.92 15.52
CA LEU A 174 -7.53 -4.29 15.92
C LEU A 174 -6.72 -3.87 14.69
N PHE A 175 -6.74 -4.68 13.68
CA PHE A 175 -6.05 -4.38 12.44
C PHE A 175 -6.67 -3.18 11.68
N ILE A 176 -7.99 -3.11 11.59
CA ILE A 176 -8.69 -1.95 10.99
C ILE A 176 -8.35 -0.67 11.77
N ILE A 177 -8.38 -0.71 13.10
CA ILE A 177 -8.04 0.44 13.94
C ILE A 177 -6.58 0.88 13.68
N ASN A 178 -5.64 -0.06 13.65
CA ASN A 178 -4.24 0.22 13.40
C ASN A 178 -4.02 0.81 11.98
N THR A 179 -4.74 0.31 10.99
CA THR A 179 -4.72 0.84 9.62
C THR A 179 -5.23 2.28 9.57
N LEU A 180 -6.34 2.58 10.28
CA LEU A 180 -6.88 3.94 10.37
C LEU A 180 -5.90 4.90 11.05
N LEU A 181 -5.25 4.48 12.13
CA LEU A 181 -4.20 5.26 12.79
C LEU A 181 -3.01 5.52 11.86
N GLY A 182 -2.63 4.54 11.05
CA GLY A 182 -1.58 4.69 10.03
C GLY A 182 -1.93 5.71 8.95
N ILE A 183 -3.17 5.68 8.44
CA ILE A 183 -3.66 6.68 7.48
C ILE A 183 -3.61 8.08 8.09
N LEU A 184 -4.01 8.22 9.34
CA LEU A 184 -3.99 9.50 10.06
C LEU A 184 -2.56 10.01 10.27
N ALA A 185 -1.61 9.12 10.58
CA ALA A 185 -0.19 9.45 10.68
C ALA A 185 0.40 9.93 9.34
N ILE A 186 0.04 9.25 8.23
CA ILE A 186 0.43 9.66 6.88
C ILE A 186 -0.15 11.03 6.54
N ALA A 187 -1.44 11.25 6.80
CA ALA A 187 -2.09 12.53 6.53
C ALA A 187 -1.44 13.69 7.31
N ALA A 188 -1.12 13.46 8.59
CA ALA A 188 -0.39 14.42 9.41
C ALA A 188 1.00 14.74 8.82
N GLN A 189 1.70 13.72 8.33
CA GLN A 189 3.01 13.89 7.71
C GLN A 189 2.96 14.69 6.42
N ILE A 190 1.98 14.40 5.55
CA ILE A 190 1.77 15.15 4.31
C ILE A 190 1.45 16.61 4.64
N TYR A 191 0.59 16.85 5.63
CA TYR A 191 0.24 18.20 6.09
C TYR A 191 1.47 18.96 6.57
N LEU A 192 2.29 18.35 7.44
CA LEU A 192 3.52 18.96 7.93
C LEU A 192 4.49 19.31 6.80
N MET A 193 4.65 18.43 5.81
CA MET A 193 5.49 18.67 4.64
C MET A 193 4.94 19.81 3.78
N ALA A 194 3.65 19.84 3.51
CA ALA A 194 3.03 20.87 2.66
C ALA A 194 3.18 22.28 3.25
N PHE A 195 3.06 22.43 4.58
CA PHE A 195 3.11 23.75 5.22
C PHE A 195 4.49 24.20 5.68
N TYR A 196 5.42 23.27 5.89
CA TYR A 196 6.72 23.57 6.51
C TYR A 196 7.93 23.10 5.70
N SER A 197 7.75 22.65 4.45
CA SER A 197 8.83 22.05 3.64
C SER A 197 10.09 22.92 3.55
N ASP A 198 9.93 24.22 3.36
CA ASP A 198 11.03 25.15 3.17
C ASP A 198 11.73 25.57 4.48
N LYS A 199 11.06 25.37 5.62
CA LYS A 199 11.53 25.77 6.94
C LYS A 199 12.02 24.62 7.80
N MET A 200 11.72 23.37 7.40
CA MET A 200 12.10 22.19 8.19
C MET A 200 13.56 21.80 7.97
N PRO A 201 14.34 21.74 9.05
CA PRO A 201 15.67 21.15 9.01
C PRO A 201 15.62 19.69 8.52
N ILE A 202 16.63 19.29 7.75
CA ILE A 202 16.72 17.96 7.13
C ILE A 202 16.62 16.81 8.17
N TYR A 203 17.17 17.01 9.37
CA TYR A 203 17.12 16.00 10.43
C TYR A 203 15.70 15.74 10.94
N ILE A 204 14.82 16.74 11.00
CA ILE A 204 13.41 16.57 11.37
C ILE A 204 12.68 15.72 10.32
N THR A 205 12.93 16.01 9.04
CA THR A 205 12.34 15.22 7.94
C THR A 205 12.80 13.78 7.98
N ILE A 206 14.10 13.53 8.17
CA ILE A 206 14.64 12.16 8.26
C ILE A 206 14.05 11.43 9.48
N THR A 207 14.01 12.07 10.65
CA THR A 207 13.43 11.46 11.86
C THR A 207 11.95 11.13 11.67
N SER A 208 11.21 12.00 11.00
CA SER A 208 9.80 11.82 10.69
C SER A 208 9.55 10.62 9.75
N ILE A 209 10.35 10.50 8.69
CA ILE A 209 10.31 9.35 7.77
C ILE A 209 10.66 8.06 8.51
N LEU A 210 11.72 8.06 9.33
CA LEU A 210 12.14 6.90 10.10
C LEU A 210 11.07 6.47 11.12
N SER A 211 10.41 7.42 11.80
CA SER A 211 9.33 7.10 12.74
C SER A 211 8.10 6.53 12.04
N LEU A 212 7.76 7.01 10.85
CA LEU A 212 6.69 6.47 10.02
C LEU A 212 7.01 5.03 9.55
N LEU A 213 8.24 4.81 9.09
CA LEU A 213 8.73 3.47 8.72
C LEU A 213 8.70 2.51 9.91
N ALA A 214 9.21 2.95 11.07
CA ALA A 214 9.18 2.15 12.30
C ALA A 214 7.75 1.79 12.71
N TYR A 215 6.82 2.75 12.64
CA TYR A 215 5.39 2.49 12.88
C TYR A 215 4.86 1.38 11.96
N PHE A 216 5.11 1.45 10.66
CA PHE A 216 4.64 0.41 9.74
C PHE A 216 5.27 -0.95 9.99
N VAL A 217 6.58 -1.01 10.25
CA VAL A 217 7.28 -2.27 10.55
C VAL A 217 6.73 -2.89 11.83
N ILE A 218 6.57 -2.11 12.90
CA ILE A 218 6.05 -2.58 14.19
C ILE A 218 4.58 -3.02 14.04
N SER A 219 3.75 -2.24 13.37
CA SER A 219 2.34 -2.56 13.09
C SER A 219 2.21 -3.87 12.34
N PHE A 220 3.02 -4.05 11.31
CA PHE A 220 3.02 -5.25 10.48
C PHE A 220 3.52 -6.48 11.23
N TYR A 221 4.62 -6.32 12.00
CA TYR A 221 5.16 -7.38 12.83
C TYR A 221 4.19 -7.80 13.93
N SER A 222 3.58 -6.85 14.63
CA SER A 222 2.56 -7.09 15.64
C SER A 222 1.39 -7.92 15.08
N LEU A 223 0.93 -7.58 13.87
CA LEU A 223 -0.15 -8.28 13.21
C LEU A 223 0.22 -9.73 12.88
N LEU A 224 1.39 -9.96 12.30
CA LEU A 224 1.87 -11.31 11.98
C LEU A 224 2.11 -12.15 13.24
N SER A 225 2.60 -11.54 14.30
CA SER A 225 2.83 -12.20 15.60
C SER A 225 1.51 -12.62 16.25
N THR A 226 0.50 -11.76 16.24
CA THR A 226 -0.81 -12.04 16.81
C THR A 226 -1.52 -13.17 16.07
N ASP A 227 -1.41 -13.22 14.74
CA ASP A 227 -1.98 -14.31 13.93
C ASP A 227 -1.31 -15.67 14.24
N LYS A 228 0.00 -15.67 14.42
CA LYS A 228 0.72 -16.89 14.84
C LYS A 228 0.34 -17.36 16.24
N LEU A 229 0.19 -16.43 17.19
CA LEU A 229 -0.24 -16.74 18.56
C LEU A 229 -1.63 -17.36 18.56
N ASP A 230 -2.58 -16.80 17.82
CA ASP A 230 -3.95 -17.32 17.73
C ASP A 230 -4.00 -18.73 17.13
N THR A 231 -3.20 -19.01 16.09
CA THR A 231 -3.12 -20.35 15.49
C THR A 231 -2.53 -21.35 16.48
N THR A 232 -1.43 -20.99 17.15
CA THR A 232 -0.80 -21.86 18.17
C THR A 232 -1.73 -22.15 19.34
N THR A 233 -2.50 -21.16 19.80
CA THR A 233 -3.47 -21.33 20.89
C THR A 233 -4.59 -22.29 20.49
N ARG A 234 -5.12 -22.19 19.26
CA ARG A 234 -6.12 -23.12 18.74
C ARG A 234 -5.60 -24.55 18.65
N ASP A 235 -4.39 -24.71 18.09
CA ASP A 235 -3.78 -26.04 17.97
C ASP A 235 -3.59 -26.69 19.35
N LEU A 236 -3.26 -25.88 20.35
CA LEU A 236 -3.10 -26.32 21.74
C LEU A 236 -4.45 -26.70 22.39
N GLU A 237 -5.51 -25.92 22.14
CA GLU A 237 -6.88 -26.24 22.60
C GLU A 237 -7.39 -27.53 21.96
N GLU A 238 -7.17 -27.73 20.65
CA GLU A 238 -7.53 -28.95 19.94
C GLU A 238 -6.78 -30.17 20.49
N ALA A 239 -5.46 -30.04 20.74
CA ALA A 239 -4.66 -31.10 21.35
C ALA A 239 -5.12 -31.45 22.78
N GLN A 240 -5.50 -30.45 23.58
CA GLN A 240 -6.05 -30.66 24.92
C GLN A 240 -7.40 -31.37 24.86
N LEU A 241 -8.28 -30.99 23.92
CA LEU A 241 -9.57 -31.63 23.72
C LEU A 241 -9.41 -33.09 23.30
N TYR A 242 -8.49 -33.37 22.40
CA TYR A 242 -8.16 -34.71 21.95
C TYR A 242 -7.65 -35.57 23.11
N ASN A 243 -6.71 -35.10 23.92
CA ASN A 243 -6.19 -35.80 25.09
C ASN A 243 -7.29 -36.09 26.12
N LYS A 244 -8.19 -35.12 26.37
CA LYS A 244 -9.33 -35.30 27.26
C LYS A 244 -10.28 -36.41 26.77
N THR A 245 -10.55 -36.43 25.44
CA THR A 245 -11.38 -37.48 24.82
C THR A 245 -10.75 -38.87 24.93
N LEU A 246 -9.42 -38.95 24.72
CA LEU A 246 -8.68 -40.22 24.89
C LEU A 246 -8.74 -40.73 26.34
N THR A 247 -8.60 -39.81 27.31
CA THR A 247 -8.72 -40.17 28.75
C THR A 247 -10.07 -40.73 29.08
N ILE A 248 -11.15 -40.08 28.60
CA ILE A 248 -12.53 -40.55 28.81
C ILE A 248 -12.75 -41.95 28.16
N LEU A 249 -12.23 -42.13 26.96
CA LEU A 249 -12.35 -43.41 26.24
C LEU A 249 -11.59 -44.49 26.97
N HIS A 250 -10.39 -44.24 27.44
CA HIS A 250 -9.60 -45.17 28.24
C HIS A 250 -10.28 -45.56 29.55
N ASP A 251 -10.83 -44.58 30.27
CA ASP A 251 -11.58 -44.83 31.52
C ASP A 251 -12.86 -45.63 31.26
N SER A 252 -13.54 -45.36 30.17
CA SER A 252 -14.71 -46.16 29.77
C SER A 252 -14.33 -47.62 29.46
N ILE A 253 -13.26 -47.85 28.70
CA ILE A 253 -12.76 -49.22 28.40
C ILE A 253 -12.34 -49.94 29.69
N ARG A 254 -11.71 -49.22 30.61
CA ARG A 254 -11.30 -49.77 31.92
C ARG A 254 -12.52 -50.15 32.80
N GLY A 255 -13.56 -49.34 32.76
CA GLY A 255 -14.84 -49.63 33.41
C GLY A 255 -15.49 -50.93 32.86
N PHE A 256 -15.59 -51.04 31.54
CA PHE A 256 -16.10 -52.24 30.87
C PHE A 256 -15.33 -53.50 31.26
N LYS A 257 -13.99 -53.43 31.41
CA LYS A 257 -13.17 -54.58 31.80
C LYS A 257 -13.35 -54.98 33.29
N HIS A 258 -13.92 -54.14 34.11
CA HIS A 258 -14.16 -54.42 35.54
C HIS A 258 -15.53 -55.02 35.79
N ASP A 259 -16.48 -54.81 34.83
CA ASP A 259 -17.86 -55.31 34.94
C ASP A 259 -18.09 -56.68 34.29
N PHE A 260 -17.04 -57.26 33.71
CA PHE A 260 -16.96 -58.64 33.18
C PHE A 260 -15.86 -59.40 33.91
#